data_b0b8afb6e3b6befc3c5689183f1d43eb
#
_entry.id   b0b8afb6e3b6befc3c5689183f1d43eb
#
_cell.length_a   1.000
_cell.length_b   1.000
_cell.length_c   1.000
_cell.angle_alpha   90.00
_cell.angle_beta   90.00
_cell.angle_gamma   90.00
#
_symmetry.space_group_name_H-M   'P 1'
#
loop_
_entity.id
_entity.type
_entity.pdbx_description
1 polymer ?
#
loop_
_entity_poly.entity_id
_entity_poly.type
_entity_poly.pdbx_seq_one_letter_code
_entity_poly.pdbx_strand_id
1 'polypeptide(L)'
;VMEFVAQEAEKQGLKVNIKSFSDYVTPDQALAAGDIDLNSFQHGPFLEAFNEKNGTKLVSIGNTYLAPLRIYSNKITDIKDVPDGAKVSIPNDPSNGGRALLLLDHQGLLKLKEGTDPTKAVVGDIADCGTGSSPAAPLPG
;
A
#
# COMPACT_ATOMS: atom_id res chain seq x y z
N VAL A 1 16.80 3.60 -7.16
CA VAL A 1 17.10 4.22 -5.86
C VAL A 1 18.12 3.39 -5.10
N MET A 2 17.88 2.10 -4.86
CA MET A 2 18.80 1.26 -4.05
C MET A 2 20.17 1.06 -4.68
N GLU A 3 20.26 1.00 -6.02
CA GLU A 3 21.56 0.96 -6.72
C GLU A 3 22.43 2.19 -6.42
N PHE A 4 21.81 3.37 -6.38
CA PHE A 4 22.51 4.60 -6.00
C PHE A 4 22.96 4.55 -4.54
N VAL A 5 22.10 4.07 -3.63
CA VAL A 5 22.45 3.88 -2.21
C VAL A 5 23.63 2.92 -2.07
N ALA A 6 23.64 1.81 -2.80
CA ALA A 6 24.76 0.86 -2.78
C ALA A 6 26.08 1.49 -3.24
N GLN A 7 26.06 2.28 -4.32
CA GLN A 7 27.24 3.02 -4.80
C GLN A 7 27.76 4.04 -3.78
N GLU A 8 26.88 4.77 -3.10
CA GLU A 8 27.29 5.73 -2.08
C GLU A 8 27.83 5.02 -0.82
N ALA A 9 27.23 3.90 -0.44
CA ALA A 9 27.70 3.08 0.68
C ALA A 9 29.10 2.49 0.42
N GLU A 10 29.38 2.06 -0.82
CA GLU A 10 30.68 1.52 -1.21
C GLU A 10 31.81 2.54 -1.06
N LYS A 11 31.54 3.83 -1.33
CA LYS A 11 32.52 4.93 -1.08
C LYS A 11 32.88 5.07 0.39
N GLN A 12 32.02 4.58 1.29
CA GLN A 12 32.24 4.57 2.74
C GLN A 12 32.75 3.22 3.27
N GLY A 13 33.10 2.30 2.37
CA GLY A 13 33.63 0.97 2.70
C GLY A 13 32.57 -0.07 3.02
N LEU A 14 31.28 0.21 2.79
CA LEU A 14 30.19 -0.72 3.04
C LEU A 14 29.70 -1.34 1.71
N LYS A 15 29.90 -2.64 1.55
CA LYS A 15 29.40 -3.39 0.38
C LYS A 15 27.94 -3.77 0.59
N VAL A 16 27.06 -3.29 -0.28
CA VAL A 16 25.63 -3.60 -0.27
C VAL A 16 25.29 -4.54 -1.42
N ASN A 17 24.72 -5.69 -1.11
CA ASN A 17 24.19 -6.65 -2.08
C ASN A 17 22.68 -6.47 -2.19
N ILE A 18 22.18 -6.06 -3.35
CA ILE A 18 20.76 -5.82 -3.59
C ILE A 18 20.08 -7.11 -4.02
N LYS A 19 19.00 -7.49 -3.31
CA LYS A 19 18.11 -8.60 -3.66
C LYS A 19 16.72 -8.03 -3.98
N SER A 20 16.25 -8.23 -5.21
CA SER A 20 14.93 -7.76 -5.65
C SER A 20 13.87 -8.84 -5.47
N PHE A 21 12.66 -8.44 -5.09
CA PHE A 21 11.48 -9.27 -4.94
C PHE A 21 10.34 -8.73 -5.81
N SER A 22 9.43 -9.59 -6.24
CA SER A 22 8.29 -9.23 -7.09
C SER A 22 6.97 -9.06 -6.33
N ASP A 23 7.00 -9.28 -5.02
CA ASP A 23 5.83 -9.16 -4.13
C ASP A 23 6.17 -8.41 -2.84
N TYR A 24 5.16 -8.13 -2.01
CA TYR A 24 5.32 -7.36 -0.77
C TYR A 24 5.42 -8.21 0.51
N VAL A 25 5.27 -9.54 0.42
CA VAL A 25 5.31 -10.44 1.59
C VAL A 25 6.69 -11.06 1.76
N THR A 26 7.27 -11.54 0.66
CA THR A 26 8.57 -12.24 0.65
C THR A 26 9.71 -11.41 1.25
N PRO A 27 9.82 -10.07 1.05
CA PRO A 27 10.87 -9.27 1.68
C PRO A 27 10.88 -9.33 3.21
N ASP A 28 9.70 -9.28 3.83
CA ASP A 28 9.58 -9.37 5.29
C ASP A 28 9.83 -10.79 5.81
N GLN A 29 9.40 -11.80 5.06
CA GLN A 29 9.70 -13.20 5.40
C GLN A 29 11.21 -13.46 5.35
N ALA A 30 11.89 -12.99 4.31
CA ALA A 30 13.33 -13.13 4.17
C ALA A 30 14.10 -12.40 5.27
N LEU A 31 13.63 -11.20 5.67
CA LEU A 31 14.19 -10.46 6.80
C LEU A 31 13.98 -11.19 8.13
N ALA A 32 12.78 -11.70 8.37
CA ALA A 32 12.45 -12.45 9.58
C ALA A 32 13.22 -13.78 9.70
N ALA A 33 13.54 -14.40 8.54
CA ALA A 33 14.36 -15.62 8.48
C ALA A 33 15.87 -15.36 8.59
N GLY A 34 16.31 -14.10 8.43
CA GLY A 34 17.74 -13.73 8.41
C GLY A 34 18.41 -13.96 7.05
N ASP A 35 17.65 -14.13 5.97
CA ASP A 35 18.18 -14.28 4.60
C ASP A 35 18.63 -12.94 4.00
N ILE A 36 18.18 -11.84 4.58
CA ILE A 36 18.61 -10.47 4.29
C ILE A 36 18.73 -9.69 5.60
N ASP A 37 19.59 -8.68 5.63
CA ASP A 37 19.86 -7.88 6.82
C ASP A 37 18.92 -6.68 6.97
N LEU A 38 18.45 -6.14 5.85
CA LEU A 38 17.58 -4.96 5.78
C LEU A 38 16.61 -5.10 4.62
N ASN A 39 15.43 -4.47 4.72
CA ASN A 39 14.59 -4.20 3.56
C ASN A 39 14.17 -2.73 3.49
N SER A 40 13.74 -2.26 2.33
CA SER A 40 13.26 -0.90 2.12
C SER A 40 12.20 -0.89 1.02
N PHE A 41 10.91 -0.96 1.41
CA PHE A 41 9.80 -0.96 0.46
C PHE A 41 8.46 -0.54 1.10
N GLN A 42 8.26 -0.79 2.38
CA GLN A 42 6.96 -0.72 3.04
C GLN A 42 6.76 0.56 3.87
N HIS A 43 5.53 0.81 4.29
CA HIS A 43 5.14 1.81 5.27
C HIS A 43 4.81 1.17 6.62
N GLY A 44 4.79 1.97 7.71
CA GLY A 44 4.58 1.49 9.07
C GLY A 44 3.36 0.58 9.25
N PRO A 45 2.15 0.98 8.83
CA PRO A 45 0.95 0.13 8.98
C PRO A 45 1.05 -1.24 8.31
N PHE A 46 1.79 -1.37 7.20
CA PHE A 46 2.02 -2.66 6.56
C PHE A 46 2.94 -3.54 7.42
N LEU A 47 4.03 -2.97 7.95
CA LEU A 47 4.94 -3.67 8.85
C LEU A 47 4.24 -4.15 10.13
N GLU A 48 3.41 -3.30 10.73
CA GLU A 48 2.63 -3.65 11.91
C GLU A 48 1.69 -4.82 11.63
N ALA A 49 0.92 -4.77 10.55
CA ALA A 49 0.01 -5.84 10.14
C ALA A 49 0.77 -7.16 9.83
N PHE A 50 1.95 -7.08 9.21
CA PHE A 50 2.80 -8.23 8.97
C PHE A 50 3.27 -8.88 10.29
N ASN A 51 3.76 -8.06 11.22
CA ASN A 51 4.22 -8.54 12.53
C ASN A 51 3.09 -9.20 13.32
N GLU A 52 1.91 -8.58 13.38
CA GLU A 52 0.74 -9.15 14.06
C GLU A 52 0.34 -10.50 13.47
N LYS A 53 0.26 -10.57 12.14
CA LYS A 53 -0.19 -11.77 11.42
C LYS A 53 0.80 -12.94 11.57
N ASN A 54 2.10 -12.66 11.58
CA ASN A 54 3.16 -13.67 11.52
C ASN A 54 3.87 -13.89 12.86
N GLY A 55 3.52 -13.12 13.91
CA GLY A 55 4.18 -13.20 15.21
C GLY A 55 5.65 -12.75 15.19
N THR A 56 6.01 -11.90 14.22
CA THR A 56 7.36 -11.36 14.05
C THR A 56 7.55 -10.07 14.84
N LYS A 57 8.79 -9.62 14.98
CA LYS A 57 9.16 -8.37 15.69
C LYS A 57 10.09 -7.50 14.87
N LEU A 58 9.83 -7.40 13.57
CA LEU A 58 10.57 -6.51 12.69
C LEU A 58 10.34 -5.05 13.10
N VAL A 59 11.38 -4.22 13.04
CA VAL A 59 11.33 -2.82 13.47
C VAL A 59 11.80 -1.88 12.36
N SER A 60 11.18 -0.71 12.27
CA SER A 60 11.68 0.37 11.42
C SER A 60 12.89 1.03 12.08
N ILE A 61 14.01 1.09 11.36
CA ILE A 61 15.25 1.75 11.81
C ILE A 61 15.43 3.13 11.19
N GLY A 62 14.59 3.53 10.25
CA GLY A 62 14.62 4.84 9.62
C GLY A 62 13.60 4.98 8.50
N ASN A 63 13.26 6.23 8.17
CA ASN A 63 12.37 6.57 7.07
C ASN A 63 13.19 6.92 5.83
N THR A 64 12.73 6.50 4.64
CA THR A 64 13.39 6.77 3.36
C THR A 64 12.65 7.86 2.57
N TYR A 65 11.45 7.56 2.07
CA TYR A 65 10.65 8.51 1.28
C TYR A 65 9.16 8.31 1.54
N LEU A 66 8.37 9.33 1.23
CA LEU A 66 6.92 9.29 1.27
C LEU A 66 6.36 9.21 -0.16
N ALA A 67 5.60 8.14 -0.44
CA ALA A 67 4.86 7.99 -1.68
C ALA A 67 3.37 8.28 -1.45
N PRO A 68 2.80 9.35 -2.02
CA PRO A 68 1.38 9.61 -1.91
C PRO A 68 0.58 8.59 -2.73
N LEU A 69 -0.54 8.14 -2.15
CA LEU A 69 -1.53 7.36 -2.91
C LEU A 69 -2.29 8.28 -3.85
N ARG A 70 -2.51 7.86 -5.10
CA ARG A 70 -3.22 8.63 -6.12
C ARG A 70 -4.20 7.77 -6.89
N ILE A 71 -5.23 8.42 -7.45
CA ILE A 71 -6.18 7.81 -8.39
C ILE A 71 -5.68 8.08 -9.81
N TYR A 72 -5.69 7.05 -10.66
CA TYR A 72 -5.26 7.14 -12.05
C TYR A 72 -6.36 6.66 -12.98
N SER A 73 -6.48 7.28 -14.14
CA SER A 73 -7.33 6.84 -15.23
C SER A 73 -6.65 7.12 -16.57
N ASN A 74 -6.88 6.24 -17.55
CA ASN A 74 -6.53 6.49 -18.94
C ASN A 74 -7.75 6.88 -19.79
N LYS A 75 -8.93 7.02 -19.18
CA LYS A 75 -10.21 7.30 -19.85
C LYS A 75 -10.75 8.68 -19.54
N ILE A 76 -10.48 9.20 -18.35
CA ILE A 76 -10.99 10.47 -17.84
C ILE A 76 -9.86 11.27 -17.24
N THR A 77 -9.97 12.57 -17.29
CA THR A 77 -8.96 13.53 -16.80
C THR A 77 -9.42 14.32 -15.57
N ASP A 78 -10.70 14.36 -15.28
CA ASP A 78 -11.25 14.96 -14.06
C ASP A 78 -12.06 13.92 -13.27
N ILE A 79 -11.88 13.93 -11.95
CA ILE A 79 -12.58 13.00 -11.06
C ILE A 79 -14.09 13.17 -11.09
N LYS A 80 -14.58 14.37 -11.43
CA LYS A 80 -16.00 14.67 -11.57
C LYS A 80 -16.65 14.00 -12.78
N ASP A 81 -15.83 13.57 -13.74
CA ASP A 81 -16.29 12.89 -14.95
C ASP A 81 -16.34 11.37 -14.80
N VAL A 82 -16.14 10.84 -13.59
CA VAL A 82 -16.27 9.41 -13.29
C VAL A 82 -17.72 9.01 -13.49
N PRO A 83 -18.03 8.12 -14.49
CA PRO A 83 -19.41 7.77 -14.76
C PRO A 83 -19.98 6.82 -13.70
N ASP A 84 -21.31 6.82 -13.59
CA ASP A 84 -22.03 5.83 -12.76
C ASP A 84 -21.67 4.41 -13.20
N GLY A 85 -21.46 3.52 -12.23
CA GLY A 85 -21.06 2.15 -12.48
C GLY A 85 -19.60 1.98 -12.91
N ALA A 86 -18.76 3.02 -12.79
CA ALA A 86 -17.32 2.90 -13.02
C ALA A 86 -16.68 1.85 -12.10
N LYS A 87 -15.81 1.04 -12.68
CA LYS A 87 -15.04 0.04 -11.92
C LYS A 87 -13.74 0.65 -11.45
N VAL A 88 -13.51 0.65 -10.15
CA VAL A 88 -12.28 1.14 -9.52
C VAL A 88 -11.53 -0.03 -8.90
N SER A 89 -10.29 -0.24 -9.31
CA SER A 89 -9.40 -1.23 -8.70
C SER A 89 -8.66 -0.61 -7.53
N ILE A 90 -8.62 -1.34 -6.41
CA ILE A 90 -7.89 -0.95 -5.21
C ILE A 90 -6.91 -2.06 -4.80
N PRO A 91 -5.85 -1.76 -4.01
CA PRO A 91 -4.99 -2.79 -3.43
C PRO A 91 -5.78 -3.81 -2.59
N ASN A 92 -5.34 -5.06 -2.62
CA ASN A 92 -6.00 -6.16 -1.88
C ASN A 92 -5.42 -6.39 -0.49
N ASP A 93 -4.32 -5.75 -0.13
CA ASP A 93 -3.80 -5.78 1.24
C ASP A 93 -4.59 -4.84 2.16
N PRO A 94 -4.80 -5.21 3.44
CA PRO A 94 -5.65 -4.44 4.34
C PRO A 94 -5.24 -2.99 4.52
N SER A 95 -3.93 -2.71 4.60
CA SER A 95 -3.43 -1.37 4.88
C SER A 95 -3.57 -0.42 3.69
N ASN A 96 -3.21 -0.85 2.48
CA ASN A 96 -3.36 0.00 1.29
C ASN A 96 -4.80 -0.01 0.76
N GLY A 97 -5.53 -1.12 0.91
CA GLY A 97 -6.97 -1.19 0.61
C GLY A 97 -7.77 -0.15 1.40
N GLY A 98 -7.57 -0.09 2.71
CA GLY A 98 -8.20 0.91 3.59
C GLY A 98 -7.84 2.35 3.18
N ARG A 99 -6.57 2.63 2.90
CA ARG A 99 -6.12 3.94 2.40
C ARG A 99 -6.78 4.32 1.07
N ALA A 100 -6.95 3.35 0.17
CA ALA A 100 -7.62 3.60 -1.10
C ALA A 100 -9.10 3.93 -0.90
N LEU A 101 -9.80 3.22 -0.02
CA LEU A 101 -11.20 3.49 0.32
C LEU A 101 -11.37 4.89 0.93
N LEU A 102 -10.48 5.29 1.84
CA LEU A 102 -10.48 6.64 2.40
C LEU A 102 -10.25 7.73 1.34
N LEU A 103 -9.32 7.48 0.41
CA LEU A 103 -9.08 8.43 -0.67
C LEU A 103 -10.32 8.59 -1.56
N LEU A 104 -11.02 7.48 -1.88
CA LEU A 104 -12.24 7.49 -2.67
C LEU A 104 -13.39 8.20 -1.93
N ASP A 105 -13.54 7.97 -0.62
CA ASP A 105 -14.52 8.67 0.23
C ASP A 105 -14.25 10.18 0.28
N HIS A 106 -13.01 10.57 0.50
CA HIS A 106 -12.59 11.98 0.53
C HIS A 106 -12.82 12.69 -0.81
N GLN A 107 -12.73 11.96 -1.92
CA GLN A 107 -12.99 12.49 -3.27
C GLN A 107 -14.48 12.42 -3.66
N GLY A 108 -15.35 11.92 -2.79
CA GLY A 108 -16.79 11.84 -3.02
C GLY A 108 -17.23 10.75 -4.00
N LEU A 109 -16.34 9.78 -4.32
CA LEU A 109 -16.68 8.66 -5.20
C LEU A 109 -17.41 7.52 -4.50
N LEU A 110 -17.33 7.47 -3.18
CA LEU A 110 -18.09 6.58 -2.31
C LEU A 110 -18.29 7.24 -0.95
N LYS A 111 -19.09 6.60 -0.09
CA LYS A 111 -19.27 6.99 1.30
C LYS A 111 -19.01 5.80 2.20
N LEU A 112 -18.11 5.96 3.17
CA LEU A 112 -17.89 4.97 4.21
C LEU A 112 -18.92 5.11 5.33
N LYS A 113 -19.20 4.02 6.03
CA LYS A 113 -20.06 4.01 7.22
C LYS A 113 -19.48 4.91 8.30
N GLU A 114 -20.36 5.57 9.03
CA GLU A 114 -19.97 6.42 10.16
C GLU A 114 -19.24 5.59 11.22
N GLY A 115 -18.10 6.11 11.72
CA GLY A 115 -17.28 5.41 12.71
C GLY A 115 -16.33 4.35 12.13
N THR A 116 -16.24 4.19 10.82
CA THR A 116 -15.23 3.30 10.21
C THR A 116 -13.82 3.75 10.60
N ASP A 117 -13.02 2.81 11.13
CA ASP A 117 -11.60 3.06 11.40
C ASP A 117 -10.84 3.23 10.07
N PRO A 118 -10.25 4.40 9.83
CA PRO A 118 -9.54 4.68 8.59
C PRO A 118 -8.42 3.71 8.26
N THR A 119 -7.78 3.14 9.26
CA THR A 119 -6.63 2.24 9.10
C THR A 119 -7.03 0.79 8.82
N LYS A 120 -8.32 0.47 8.99
CA LYS A 120 -8.88 -0.89 8.88
C LYS A 120 -10.08 -1.00 7.95
N ALA A 121 -10.40 0.08 7.21
CA ALA A 121 -11.53 0.12 6.30
C ALA A 121 -11.47 -1.00 5.26
N VAL A 122 -12.58 -1.68 5.06
CA VAL A 122 -12.75 -2.75 4.06
C VAL A 122 -13.93 -2.43 3.15
N VAL A 123 -14.03 -3.12 2.02
CA VAL A 123 -15.12 -2.92 1.04
C VAL A 123 -16.51 -3.05 1.68
N GLY A 124 -16.65 -3.91 2.71
CA GLY A 124 -17.89 -4.07 3.48
C GLY A 124 -18.31 -2.84 4.29
N ASP A 125 -17.42 -1.86 4.49
CA ASP A 125 -17.70 -0.62 5.19
C ASP A 125 -18.21 0.50 4.27
N ILE A 126 -18.36 0.24 2.99
CA ILE A 126 -18.98 1.19 2.06
C ILE A 126 -20.47 1.25 2.38
N ALA A 127 -20.95 2.45 2.72
CA ALA A 127 -22.35 2.74 2.98
C ALA A 127 -23.10 3.08 1.70
N ASP A 128 -22.44 3.82 0.80
CA ASP A 128 -22.99 4.25 -0.48
C ASP A 128 -21.83 4.37 -1.49
N CYS A 129 -22.07 3.92 -2.68
CA CYS A 129 -21.20 4.16 -3.83
C CYS A 129 -21.77 5.36 -4.57
N GLY A 130 -21.40 6.58 -4.18
CA GLY A 130 -21.90 7.82 -4.80
C GLY A 130 -22.08 7.64 -6.30
N THR A 131 -23.30 7.90 -6.76
CA THR A 131 -23.73 7.77 -8.16
C THR A 131 -23.40 6.43 -8.84
N GLY A 132 -23.83 5.29 -8.24
CA GLY A 132 -23.95 4.00 -8.96
C GLY A 132 -22.67 3.19 -9.20
N SER A 133 -21.51 3.57 -8.65
CA SER A 133 -20.29 2.78 -8.79
C SER A 133 -20.27 1.58 -7.83
N SER A 134 -20.29 0.37 -8.36
CA SER A 134 -20.04 -0.83 -7.58
C SER A 134 -18.52 -1.06 -7.48
N PRO A 135 -17.96 -1.33 -6.28
CA PRO A 135 -16.53 -1.60 -6.16
C PRO A 135 -16.14 -2.82 -7.00
N ALA A 136 -15.09 -2.69 -7.78
CA ALA A 136 -14.50 -3.84 -8.47
C ALA A 136 -13.85 -4.77 -7.44
N ALA A 137 -13.88 -6.07 -7.74
CA ALA A 137 -13.14 -7.03 -6.95
C ALA A 137 -11.64 -6.63 -6.89
N PRO A 138 -10.95 -6.90 -5.77
CA PRO A 138 -9.51 -6.66 -5.67
C PRO A 138 -8.76 -7.41 -6.77
N LEU A 139 -7.68 -6.83 -7.25
CA LEU A 139 -6.80 -7.49 -8.20
C LEU A 139 -6.17 -8.73 -7.53
N PRO A 140 -6.04 -9.85 -8.25
CA PRO A 140 -5.29 -11.00 -7.73
C PRO A 140 -3.86 -10.57 -7.45
N GLY A 141 -3.35 -10.97 -6.29
CA GLY A 141 -1.98 -10.73 -5.85
C GLY A 141 -0.95 -11.55 -6.65
#